data_45baf6ffa22cb8a5b63e086c99e19d3f
#
_entry.id   45baf6ffa22cb8a5b63e086c99e19d3f
#
_cell.length_a   1.000
_cell.length_b   1.000
_cell.length_c   1.000
_cell.angle_alpha   90.00
_cell.angle_beta   90.00
_cell.angle_gamma   90.00
#
_symmetry.space_group_name_H-M   'P 1'
#
loop_
_entity.id
_entity.type
_entity.pdbx_description
1 polymer ?
#
loop_
_entity_poly.entity_id
_entity_poly.type
_entity_poly.pdbx_seq_one_letter_code
_entity_poly.pdbx_strand_id
1 'polypeptide(L)'
;MDTIELLNGEIFKHDEILELMKDDEFYYGYLGKAALSSSSIKLLLDSPKKYKYVTEYGSQESNALDAGWLFHTCILEPDVFNSQIFVDVQSKNTKAYKLAKEEHGRVFTAKQKRDAERLADAFLRNEHALKLIT
;
A
#
# COMPACT_ATOMS: atom_id res chain seq x y z
N MET A 1 -3.69 -16.28 -26.18
CA MET A 1 -4.93 -15.73 -25.61
C MET A 1 -4.62 -14.34 -25.06
N ASP A 2 -5.26 -13.39 -25.65
CA ASP A 2 -4.93 -11.99 -25.37
C ASP A 2 -5.91 -11.32 -24.39
N THR A 3 -6.79 -12.10 -23.77
CA THR A 3 -7.81 -11.59 -22.84
C THR A 3 -7.83 -12.35 -21.51
N ILE A 4 -8.21 -11.62 -20.45
CA ILE A 4 -8.37 -12.14 -19.09
C ILE A 4 -9.79 -11.84 -18.65
N GLU A 5 -10.51 -12.84 -18.16
CA GLU A 5 -11.81 -12.68 -17.53
C GLU A 5 -11.66 -12.66 -16.00
N LEU A 6 -12.22 -11.64 -15.36
CA LEU A 6 -12.20 -11.48 -13.92
C LEU A 6 -13.39 -12.19 -13.26
N LEU A 7 -13.37 -12.30 -11.92
CA LEU A 7 -14.42 -12.97 -11.14
C LEU A 7 -15.81 -12.33 -11.32
N ASN A 8 -15.87 -11.05 -11.64
CA ASN A 8 -17.11 -10.33 -11.91
C ASN A 8 -17.61 -10.45 -13.36
N GLY A 9 -16.89 -11.22 -14.20
CA GLY A 9 -17.22 -11.43 -15.61
C GLY A 9 -16.70 -10.36 -16.56
N GLU A 10 -16.04 -9.32 -16.08
CA GLU A 10 -15.41 -8.32 -16.95
C GLU A 10 -14.19 -8.91 -17.64
N ILE A 11 -14.04 -8.54 -18.93
CA ILE A 11 -12.97 -9.05 -19.79
C ILE A 11 -12.04 -7.88 -20.17
N PHE A 12 -10.76 -8.08 -19.99
CA PHE A 12 -9.72 -7.11 -20.35
C PHE A 12 -8.74 -7.73 -21.33
N LYS A 13 -8.18 -6.94 -22.22
CA LYS A 13 -7.00 -7.35 -22.99
C LYS A 13 -5.79 -7.39 -22.05
N HIS A 14 -4.90 -8.35 -22.28
CA HIS A 14 -3.73 -8.56 -21.42
C HIS A 14 -2.90 -7.29 -21.26
N ASP A 15 -2.55 -6.63 -22.35
CA ASP A 15 -1.73 -5.41 -22.33
C ASP A 15 -2.45 -4.24 -21.65
N GLU A 16 -3.77 -4.14 -21.85
CA GLU A 16 -4.59 -3.09 -21.26
C GLU A 16 -4.66 -3.22 -19.74
N ILE A 17 -4.88 -4.42 -19.21
CA ILE A 17 -4.94 -4.65 -17.76
C ILE A 17 -3.57 -4.37 -17.10
N LEU A 18 -2.47 -4.71 -17.77
CA LEU A 18 -1.13 -4.41 -17.24
C LEU A 18 -0.89 -2.91 -17.08
N GLU A 19 -1.36 -2.10 -18.01
CA GLU A 19 -1.26 -0.64 -17.88
C GLU A 19 -2.16 -0.11 -16.76
N LEU A 20 -3.39 -0.61 -16.65
CA LEU A 20 -4.31 -0.22 -15.57
C LEU A 20 -3.78 -0.61 -14.19
N MET A 21 -3.05 -1.71 -14.07
CA MET A 21 -2.45 -2.17 -12.81
C MET A 21 -1.37 -1.23 -12.26
N LYS A 22 -0.89 -0.28 -13.03
CA LYS A 22 0.04 0.76 -12.54
C LYS A 22 -0.66 1.78 -11.64
N ASP A 23 -1.97 1.89 -11.73
CA ASP A 23 -2.79 2.72 -10.86
C ASP A 23 -3.14 1.95 -9.59
N ASP A 24 -2.76 2.48 -8.43
CA ASP A 24 -2.99 1.86 -7.13
C ASP A 24 -4.48 1.67 -6.81
N GLU A 25 -5.32 2.62 -7.21
CA GLU A 25 -6.77 2.52 -7.00
C GLU A 25 -7.37 1.36 -7.81
N PHE A 26 -6.92 1.18 -9.04
CA PHE A 26 -7.32 0.03 -9.85
C PHE A 26 -6.76 -1.28 -9.27
N TYR A 27 -5.48 -1.32 -8.94
CA TYR A 27 -4.80 -2.52 -8.47
C TYR A 27 -5.33 -3.02 -7.12
N TYR A 28 -5.36 -2.15 -6.12
CA TYR A 28 -5.80 -2.51 -4.77
C TYR A 28 -7.31 -2.41 -4.59
N GLY A 29 -7.95 -1.42 -5.18
CA GLY A 29 -9.39 -1.21 -5.05
C GLY A 29 -10.20 -2.15 -5.93
N TYR A 30 -10.07 -2.02 -7.24
CA TYR A 30 -10.88 -2.79 -8.19
C TYR A 30 -10.43 -4.25 -8.28
N LEU A 31 -9.16 -4.52 -8.60
CA LEU A 31 -8.65 -5.89 -8.71
C LEU A 31 -8.64 -6.62 -7.37
N GLY A 32 -8.48 -5.93 -6.27
CA GLY A 32 -8.54 -6.51 -4.93
C GLY A 32 -9.87 -7.21 -4.65
N LYS A 33 -10.94 -6.81 -5.32
CA LYS A 33 -12.28 -7.42 -5.21
C LYS A 33 -12.62 -8.34 -6.39
N ALA A 34 -12.13 -8.02 -7.58
CA ALA A 34 -12.47 -8.71 -8.82
C ALA A 34 -11.51 -9.85 -9.20
N ALA A 35 -10.40 -10.00 -8.49
CA ALA A 35 -9.41 -11.05 -8.72
C ALA A 35 -8.86 -11.59 -7.39
N LEU A 36 -8.31 -12.80 -7.43
CA LEU A 36 -7.66 -13.42 -6.28
C LEU A 36 -6.15 -13.19 -6.35
N SER A 37 -5.56 -12.73 -5.25
CA SER A 37 -4.12 -12.66 -5.06
C SER A 37 -3.64 -13.80 -4.15
N SER A 38 -2.33 -14.00 -4.06
CA SER A 38 -1.76 -15.01 -3.15
C SER A 38 -2.15 -14.74 -1.68
N SER A 39 -2.19 -13.49 -1.26
CA SER A 39 -2.63 -13.11 0.09
C SER A 39 -4.12 -13.32 0.31
N SER A 40 -4.95 -13.09 -0.71
CA SER A 40 -6.40 -13.38 -0.67
C SER A 40 -6.66 -14.88 -0.53
N ILE A 41 -5.96 -15.72 -1.30
CA ILE A 41 -6.06 -17.18 -1.21
C ILE A 41 -5.63 -17.67 0.18
N LYS A 42 -4.54 -17.15 0.70
CA LYS A 42 -4.04 -17.46 2.04
C LYS A 42 -5.07 -17.16 3.13
N LEU A 43 -5.69 -16.00 3.04
CA LEU A 43 -6.73 -15.56 3.96
C LEU A 43 -7.98 -16.44 3.84
N LEU A 44 -8.39 -16.81 2.62
CA LEU A 44 -9.53 -17.67 2.35
C LEU A 44 -9.31 -19.09 2.92
N LEU A 45 -8.10 -19.63 2.81
CA LEU A 45 -7.74 -20.93 3.39
C LEU A 45 -7.74 -20.91 4.92
N ASP A 46 -7.35 -19.79 5.53
CA ASP A 46 -7.38 -19.60 6.98
C ASP A 46 -8.83 -19.51 7.49
N SER A 47 -9.63 -18.61 6.93
CA SER A 47 -11.03 -18.41 7.31
C SER A 47 -11.81 -17.73 6.17
N PRO A 48 -12.78 -18.42 5.54
CA PRO A 48 -13.65 -17.80 4.55
C PRO A 48 -14.43 -16.59 5.08
N LYS A 49 -14.83 -16.63 6.34
CA LYS A 49 -15.53 -15.53 7.01
C LYS A 49 -14.65 -14.28 7.14
N LYS A 50 -13.39 -14.48 7.51
CA LYS A 50 -12.38 -13.41 7.60
C LYS A 50 -12.08 -12.82 6.23
N TYR A 51 -11.94 -13.66 5.21
CA TYR A 51 -11.78 -13.23 3.83
C TYR A 51 -12.94 -12.32 3.38
N LYS A 52 -14.17 -12.74 3.63
CA LYS A 52 -15.36 -11.94 3.31
C LYS A 52 -15.35 -10.59 4.01
N TYR A 53 -15.04 -10.57 5.30
CA TYR A 53 -14.95 -9.34 6.08
C TYR A 53 -13.90 -8.37 5.52
N VAL A 54 -12.69 -8.86 5.25
CA VAL A 54 -11.60 -8.04 4.71
C VAL A 54 -11.94 -7.50 3.31
N THR A 55 -12.60 -8.31 2.48
CA THR A 55 -13.02 -7.89 1.14
C THR A 55 -14.06 -6.77 1.18
N GLU A 56 -14.98 -6.82 2.15
CA GLU A 56 -16.05 -5.81 2.31
C GLU A 56 -15.56 -4.54 3.00
N TYR A 57 -14.74 -4.67 4.05
CA TYR A 57 -14.40 -3.57 4.97
C TYR A 57 -12.91 -3.19 4.96
N GLY A 58 -12.09 -3.93 4.25
CA GLY A 58 -10.64 -3.74 4.24
C GLY A 58 -9.93 -4.38 5.44
N SER A 59 -8.61 -4.40 5.37
CA SER A 59 -7.76 -4.87 6.47
C SER A 59 -7.55 -3.77 7.50
N GLN A 60 -7.23 -4.17 8.73
CA GLN A 60 -6.88 -3.19 9.76
C GLN A 60 -5.56 -2.50 9.42
N GLU A 61 -5.55 -1.18 9.62
CA GLU A 61 -4.32 -0.40 9.56
C GLU A 61 -3.38 -0.84 10.70
N SER A 62 -2.08 -0.91 10.40
CA SER A 62 -1.08 -1.16 11.42
C SER A 62 0.15 -0.27 11.21
N ASN A 63 0.84 0.04 12.32
CA ASN A 63 2.09 0.80 12.26
C ASN A 63 3.17 0.07 11.44
N ALA A 64 3.19 -1.25 11.48
CA ALA A 64 4.13 -2.06 10.71
C ALA A 64 3.88 -1.95 9.20
N LEU A 65 2.62 -2.00 8.78
CA LEU A 65 2.25 -1.82 7.36
C LEU A 65 2.57 -0.41 6.88
N ASP A 66 2.28 0.60 7.69
CA ASP A 66 2.62 1.98 7.38
C ASP A 66 4.14 2.19 7.25
N ALA A 67 4.92 1.63 8.18
CA ALA A 67 6.37 1.72 8.13
C ALA A 67 6.94 1.05 6.87
N GLY A 68 6.42 -0.11 6.51
CA GLY A 68 6.82 -0.83 5.29
C GLY A 68 6.47 -0.06 4.02
N TRP A 69 5.26 0.49 3.95
CA TRP A 69 4.82 1.28 2.81
C TRP A 69 5.63 2.56 2.64
N LEU A 70 5.90 3.29 3.73
CA LEU A 70 6.70 4.51 3.70
C LEU A 70 8.15 4.22 3.28
N PHE A 71 8.75 3.15 3.80
CA PHE A 71 10.08 2.73 3.40
C PHE A 71 10.16 2.39 1.91
N HIS A 72 9.21 1.61 1.43
CA HIS A 72 9.09 1.23 0.02
C HIS A 72 8.97 2.44 -0.91
N THR A 73 8.05 3.35 -0.61
CA THR A 73 7.82 4.55 -1.44
C THR A 73 8.98 5.54 -1.35
N CYS A 74 9.62 5.66 -0.21
CA CYS A 74 10.78 6.53 -0.03
C CYS A 74 11.93 6.15 -0.98
N ILE A 75 12.11 4.86 -1.22
CA ILE A 75 13.17 4.34 -2.11
C ILE A 75 12.73 4.31 -3.58
N LEU A 76 11.57 3.72 -3.86
CA LEU A 76 11.13 3.38 -5.22
C LEU A 76 10.25 4.45 -5.86
N GLU A 77 9.51 5.20 -5.06
CA GLU A 77 8.56 6.20 -5.52
C GLU A 77 8.67 7.49 -4.69
N PRO A 78 9.84 8.20 -4.76
CA PRO A 78 10.08 9.39 -3.92
C PRO A 78 9.01 10.47 -4.06
N ASP A 79 8.46 10.65 -5.25
CA ASP A 79 7.42 11.65 -5.49
C ASP A 79 6.13 11.32 -4.73
N VAL A 80 5.78 10.03 -4.67
CA VAL A 80 4.63 9.56 -3.88
C VAL A 80 4.89 9.77 -2.38
N PHE A 81 6.09 9.44 -1.92
CA PHE A 81 6.49 9.67 -0.53
C PHE A 81 6.40 11.15 -0.14
N ASN A 82 6.93 12.04 -0.97
CA ASN A 82 6.95 13.48 -0.72
C ASN A 82 5.55 14.12 -0.82
N SER A 83 4.62 13.48 -1.51
CA SER A 83 3.23 13.95 -1.61
C SER A 83 2.38 13.62 -0.37
N GLN A 84 2.88 12.77 0.52
CA GLN A 84 2.13 12.36 1.71
C GLN A 84 2.07 13.48 2.74
N ILE A 85 1.03 13.44 3.57
CA ILE A 85 0.82 14.40 4.64
C ILE A 85 1.41 13.86 5.92
N PHE A 86 2.38 14.58 6.46
CA PHE A 86 3.04 14.24 7.72
C PHE A 86 2.67 15.29 8.78
N VAL A 87 2.19 14.79 9.91
CA VAL A 87 1.78 15.63 11.04
C VAL A 87 2.91 15.66 12.07
N ASP A 88 3.32 16.84 12.47
CA ASP A 88 4.39 17.02 13.47
C ASP A 88 3.87 16.77 14.89
N VAL A 89 3.70 15.48 15.21
CA VAL A 89 3.23 15.01 16.51
C VAL A 89 4.04 13.78 16.93
N GLN A 90 4.09 13.53 18.24
CA GLN A 90 4.80 12.39 18.80
C GLN A 90 3.99 11.10 18.76
N SER A 91 2.67 11.20 18.72
CA SER A 91 1.77 10.06 18.82
C SER A 91 0.51 10.25 17.98
N LYS A 92 -0.04 9.15 17.48
CA LYS A 92 -1.34 9.10 16.79
C LYS A 92 -2.52 9.38 17.71
N ASN A 93 -2.31 9.42 19.03
CA ASN A 93 -3.35 9.72 20.01
C ASN A 93 -3.57 11.22 20.22
N THR A 94 -2.77 12.08 19.60
CA THR A 94 -2.91 13.52 19.72
C THR A 94 -4.14 14.04 18.97
N LYS A 95 -4.71 15.12 19.46
CA LYS A 95 -5.85 15.79 18.81
C LYS A 95 -5.48 16.29 17.41
N ALA A 96 -4.28 16.84 17.25
CA ALA A 96 -3.77 17.32 15.96
C ALA A 96 -3.73 16.22 14.92
N TYR A 97 -3.27 15.01 15.27
CA TYR A 97 -3.25 13.87 14.36
C TYR A 97 -4.66 13.44 13.95
N LYS A 98 -5.57 13.34 14.92
CA LYS A 98 -6.96 12.94 14.65
C LYS A 98 -7.69 13.92 13.73
N LEU A 99 -7.49 15.23 13.94
CA LEU A 99 -8.06 16.26 13.07
C LEU A 99 -7.48 16.19 11.65
N ALA A 100 -6.18 16.02 11.51
CA ALA A 100 -5.53 15.89 10.21
C ALA A 100 -6.03 14.64 9.46
N LYS A 101 -6.22 13.53 10.17
CA LYS A 101 -6.77 12.30 9.60
C LYS A 101 -8.21 12.46 9.11
N GLU A 102 -9.05 13.17 9.85
CA GLU A 102 -10.42 13.48 9.41
C GLU A 102 -10.44 14.37 8.17
N GLU A 103 -9.54 15.34 8.09
CA GLU A 103 -9.47 16.30 6.99
C GLU A 103 -8.87 15.71 5.71
N HIS A 104 -7.80 14.93 5.82
CA HIS A 104 -6.99 14.45 4.69
C HIS A 104 -7.13 12.96 4.40
N GLY A 105 -7.77 12.19 5.27
CA GLY A 105 -7.88 10.74 5.17
C GLY A 105 -6.64 10.02 5.68
N ARG A 106 -5.67 9.73 4.81
CA ARG A 106 -4.43 9.05 5.21
C ARG A 106 -3.33 10.03 5.54
N VAL A 107 -2.88 10.02 6.79
CA VAL A 107 -1.78 10.85 7.29
C VAL A 107 -0.81 10.01 8.10
N PHE A 108 0.43 10.50 8.21
CA PHE A 108 1.50 9.86 8.97
C PHE A 108 2.10 10.85 9.98
N THR A 109 2.79 10.34 10.98
CA THR A 109 3.51 11.20 11.93
C THR A 109 4.88 11.60 11.40
N ALA A 110 5.41 12.72 11.89
CA ALA A 110 6.78 13.13 11.57
C ALA A 110 7.82 12.10 11.99
N LYS A 111 7.55 11.35 13.06
CA LYS A 111 8.40 10.22 13.49
C LYS A 111 8.43 9.11 12.43
N GLN A 112 7.28 8.74 11.88
CA GLN A 112 7.19 7.74 10.81
C GLN A 112 7.99 8.17 9.57
N LYS A 113 7.94 9.45 9.23
CA LYS A 113 8.74 10.01 8.13
C LYS A 113 10.23 9.86 8.39
N ARG A 114 10.69 10.29 9.58
CA ARG A 114 12.12 10.20 9.95
C ARG A 114 12.61 8.76 9.98
N ASP A 115 11.82 7.84 10.51
CA ASP A 115 12.17 6.42 10.57
C ASP A 115 12.30 5.82 9.17
N ALA A 116 11.37 6.15 8.26
CA ALA A 116 11.41 5.70 6.87
C ALA A 116 12.62 6.27 6.13
N GLU A 117 12.91 7.55 6.28
CA GLU A 117 14.07 8.21 5.66
C GLU A 117 15.39 7.62 6.17
N ARG A 118 15.49 7.34 7.46
CA ARG A 118 16.66 6.71 8.07
C ARG A 118 16.91 5.30 7.53
N LEU A 119 15.85 4.49 7.42
CA LEU A 119 15.93 3.16 6.85
C LEU A 119 16.29 3.19 5.37
N ALA A 120 15.71 4.11 4.61
CA ALA A 120 16.01 4.32 3.20
C ALA A 120 17.46 4.74 2.99
N ASP A 121 17.97 5.64 3.81
CA ASP A 121 19.38 6.07 3.77
C ASP A 121 20.34 4.89 4.05
N ALA A 122 20.05 4.10 5.07
CA ALA A 122 20.83 2.90 5.39
C ALA A 122 20.80 1.88 4.23
N PHE A 123 19.66 1.68 3.61
CA PHE A 123 19.51 0.80 2.45
C PHE A 123 20.34 1.29 1.26
N LEU A 124 20.27 2.57 0.93
CA LEU A 124 20.97 3.16 -0.21
C LEU A 124 22.49 3.24 -0.03
N ARG A 125 22.97 3.19 1.21
CA ARG A 125 24.41 3.08 1.52
C ARG A 125 24.96 1.66 1.38
N ASN A 126 24.10 0.67 1.31
CA ASN A 126 24.51 -0.71 1.11
C ASN A 126 24.67 -0.99 -0.39
N GLU A 127 25.90 -1.27 -0.81
CA GLU A 127 26.23 -1.48 -2.24
C GLU A 127 25.48 -2.67 -2.85
N HIS A 128 25.29 -3.75 -2.10
CA HIS A 128 24.56 -4.91 -2.59
C HIS A 128 23.07 -4.63 -2.76
N ALA A 129 22.46 -3.94 -1.79
CA ALA A 129 21.06 -3.56 -1.86
C ALA A 129 20.83 -2.58 -3.02
N LEU A 130 21.70 -1.60 -3.18
CA LEU A 130 21.58 -0.61 -4.27
C LEU A 130 21.67 -1.27 -5.66
N LYS A 131 22.52 -2.27 -5.83
CA LYS A 131 22.62 -3.03 -7.09
C LYS A 131 21.34 -3.79 -7.43
N LEU A 132 20.58 -4.22 -6.46
CA LEU A 132 19.33 -4.97 -6.68
C LEU A 132 18.20 -4.09 -7.23
N ILE A 133 18.25 -2.77 -7.03
CA ILE A 133 17.21 -1.83 -7.47
C ILE A 133 17.66 -0.95 -8.64
N THR A 134 18.90 -1.04 -9.05
CA THR A 134 19.45 -0.35 -10.22
C THR A 134 19.85 -1.38 -11.29
#